data_f394a740a6ecc1678b02b90e10fb0435
#
_entry.id   f394a740a6ecc1678b02b90e10fb0435
#
_cell.length_a   1.000
_cell.length_b   1.000
_cell.length_c   1.000
_cell.angle_alpha   90.00
_cell.angle_beta   90.00
_cell.angle_gamma   90.00
#
_symmetry.space_group_name_H-M   'P 1'
#
loop_
_entity.id
_entity.type
_entity.pdbx_description
1 polymer ?
#
loop_
_entity_poly.entity_id
_entity_poly.type
_entity_poly.pdbx_seq_one_letter_code
_entity_poly.pdbx_strand_id
1 'polypeptide(L)'
;MVTHALRVGNTFGLAVFRAGAGYALRMAPRRIVSLVPSLTEALFAFGVGERVVGRTRYCTQPPRCVGGVEKVGGTKKVDVGRVLDLEPDLVVAVREENARESVEALRAAGVPIFLGAPETVADALEMLEKLAGIVEAPRAEAVIGPIERVYEGLRRARPVRRPRTFVPIWKGPYMGVGSDTYVHDVIEVSGGENVCGAHTRYPIVSPEEIEAFQPEVVLLPDEPYPFSAEDLAEFYALDIPAAHGDRIHLVDGKLLTWYGPRMAGSLRQLSALLRLP
;
A
#
# COMPACT_ATOMS: atom_id res chain seq x y z
N MET A 1 2.44 -34.12 20.69
CA MET A 1 3.05 -34.14 19.36
C MET A 1 1.97 -33.76 18.35
N VAL A 2 1.91 -32.53 17.93
CA VAL A 2 1.01 -32.08 16.85
C VAL A 2 1.89 -31.43 15.81
N THR A 3 2.06 -32.14 14.72
CA THR A 3 2.87 -31.75 13.55
C THR A 3 2.14 -30.65 12.79
N HIS A 4 2.65 -29.43 12.80
CA HIS A 4 2.17 -28.36 11.92
C HIS A 4 2.70 -28.62 10.50
N ALA A 5 1.79 -28.96 9.60
CA ALA A 5 2.08 -29.01 8.17
C ALA A 5 2.25 -27.57 7.64
N LEU A 6 3.46 -27.24 7.27
CA LEU A 6 3.81 -26.05 6.51
C LEU A 6 3.14 -26.14 5.13
N ARG A 7 2.14 -25.30 4.88
CA ARG A 7 1.65 -25.02 3.53
C ARG A 7 2.73 -24.23 2.79
N VAL A 8 3.25 -24.82 1.73
CA VAL A 8 4.11 -24.14 0.76
C VAL A 8 3.23 -23.14 0.00
N GLY A 9 3.24 -21.89 0.44
CA GLY A 9 2.62 -20.76 -0.26
C GLY A 9 3.62 -20.22 -1.28
N ASN A 10 3.07 -19.75 -2.38
CA ASN A 10 3.71 -19.21 -3.57
C ASN A 10 4.80 -18.17 -3.24
N THR A 11 6.05 -18.57 -3.25
CA THR A 11 7.21 -17.73 -2.98
C THR A 11 7.54 -16.89 -4.20
N PHE A 12 6.85 -15.77 -4.41
CA PHE A 12 7.42 -14.65 -5.16
C PHE A 12 8.24 -13.82 -4.18
N GLY A 13 9.55 -14.10 -4.18
CA GLY A 13 10.46 -13.61 -3.18
C GLY A 13 10.60 -12.09 -3.18
N LEU A 14 10.51 -11.51 -1.98
CA LEU A 14 11.20 -10.26 -1.66
C LEU A 14 12.68 -10.46 -1.97
N ALA A 15 13.13 -9.86 -3.05
CA ALA A 15 14.52 -10.00 -3.48
C ALA A 15 15.28 -8.75 -3.02
N VAL A 16 16.07 -8.92 -1.97
CA VAL A 16 17.26 -8.08 -1.79
C VAL A 16 18.27 -8.60 -2.82
N PHE A 17 18.26 -8.01 -4.02
CA PHE A 17 19.16 -8.42 -5.08
C PHE A 17 20.52 -7.76 -4.95
N ARG A 18 21.51 -8.56 -5.14
CA ARG A 18 22.91 -8.23 -5.25
C ARG A 18 23.40 -8.52 -6.66
N ALA A 19 24.13 -7.58 -7.21
CA ALA A 19 25.02 -7.86 -8.33
C ALA A 19 26.31 -8.49 -7.78
N GLY A 20 26.55 -9.78 -8.07
CA GLY A 20 27.82 -10.47 -7.91
C GLY A 20 28.29 -10.76 -6.49
N ALA A 21 28.45 -12.07 -6.22
CA ALA A 21 29.17 -12.68 -5.09
C ALA A 21 28.97 -12.14 -3.66
N GLY A 22 28.21 -12.88 -2.90
CA GLY A 22 28.44 -13.19 -1.47
C GLY A 22 28.74 -12.04 -0.49
N TYR A 23 27.98 -10.92 -0.40
CA TYR A 23 28.07 -10.01 0.74
C TYR A 23 26.75 -9.93 1.49
N ALA A 24 26.65 -10.47 2.68
CA ALA A 24 25.69 -10.02 3.67
C ALA A 24 25.92 -8.52 3.90
N LEU A 25 24.85 -7.71 4.01
CA LEU A 25 24.98 -6.35 4.52
C LEU A 25 25.65 -6.48 5.89
N ARG A 26 26.94 -6.16 5.97
CA ARG A 26 27.73 -6.28 7.21
C ARG A 26 27.38 -5.20 8.21
N MET A 27 26.66 -4.15 7.79
CA MET A 27 26.24 -3.01 8.58
C MET A 27 24.89 -2.50 8.07
N ALA A 28 24.07 -1.96 8.96
CA ALA A 28 22.81 -1.30 8.59
C ALA A 28 23.02 -0.19 7.56
N PRO A 29 22.13 -0.05 6.56
CA PRO A 29 22.22 1.00 5.56
C PRO A 29 22.25 2.40 6.21
N ARG A 30 23.11 3.27 5.69
CA ARG A 30 23.29 4.66 6.19
C ARG A 30 22.81 5.71 5.20
N ARG A 31 22.71 5.36 3.92
CA ARG A 31 22.28 6.26 2.84
C ARG A 31 21.12 5.61 2.08
N ILE A 32 19.90 5.89 2.52
CA ILE A 32 18.70 5.28 2.00
C ILE A 32 18.02 6.25 1.02
N VAL A 33 17.68 5.79 -0.18
CA VAL A 33 16.77 6.48 -1.08
C VAL A 33 15.44 5.76 -1.08
N SER A 34 14.37 6.46 -0.71
CA SER A 34 13.02 5.90 -0.67
C SER A 34 12.18 6.39 -1.85
N LEU A 35 11.71 5.45 -2.66
CA LEU A 35 10.91 5.74 -3.85
C LEU A 35 9.39 5.61 -3.61
N VAL A 36 8.99 5.33 -2.37
CA VAL A 36 7.60 5.03 -1.97
C VAL A 36 7.17 5.91 -0.81
N PRO A 37 6.08 6.70 -0.93
CA PRO A 37 5.61 7.60 0.11
C PRO A 37 5.35 6.93 1.45
N SER A 38 4.61 5.83 1.47
CA SER A 38 4.25 5.08 2.68
C SER A 38 5.48 4.49 3.38
N LEU A 39 6.45 3.94 2.63
CA LEU A 39 7.69 3.40 3.18
C LEU A 39 8.67 4.49 3.60
N THR A 40 8.62 5.69 2.98
CA THR A 40 9.34 6.85 3.51
C THR A 40 8.84 7.18 4.92
N GLU A 41 7.52 7.28 5.11
CA GLU A 41 6.94 7.51 6.44
C GLU A 41 7.33 6.40 7.42
N ALA A 42 7.32 5.13 6.98
CA ALA A 42 7.75 3.99 7.80
C ALA A 42 9.20 4.11 8.27
N LEU A 43 10.14 4.49 7.39
CA LEU A 43 11.55 4.68 7.76
C LEU A 43 11.72 5.76 8.85
N PHE A 44 10.98 6.86 8.77
CA PHE A 44 10.97 7.87 9.83
C PHE A 44 10.36 7.34 11.13
N ALA A 45 9.25 6.63 11.06
CA ALA A 45 8.60 6.02 12.23
C ALA A 45 9.48 4.94 12.89
N PHE A 46 10.23 4.18 12.10
CA PHE A 46 11.22 3.21 12.56
C PHE A 46 12.42 3.83 13.28
N GLY A 47 12.57 5.18 13.20
CA GLY A 47 13.65 5.90 13.85
C GLY A 47 14.95 5.92 13.05
N VAL A 48 14.89 5.68 11.74
CA VAL A 48 16.04 5.71 10.81
C VAL A 48 15.90 6.81 9.75
N GLY A 49 14.99 7.74 9.92
CA GLY A 49 14.67 8.79 8.96
C GLY A 49 15.86 9.71 8.62
N GLU A 50 16.80 9.92 9.52
CA GLU A 50 18.05 10.66 9.28
C GLU A 50 18.97 10.03 8.24
N ARG A 51 18.79 8.72 7.96
CA ARG A 51 19.52 7.98 6.93
C ARG A 51 18.90 8.15 5.55
N VAL A 52 17.71 8.75 5.45
CA VAL A 52 17.00 8.96 4.16
C VAL A 52 17.61 10.18 3.48
N VAL A 53 18.45 9.94 2.47
CA VAL A 53 19.18 10.97 1.72
C VAL A 53 18.45 11.40 0.44
N GLY A 54 17.50 10.58 -0.05
CA GLY A 54 16.71 10.88 -1.24
C GLY A 54 15.29 10.32 -1.15
N ARG A 55 14.34 11.02 -1.80
CA ARG A 55 12.92 10.65 -1.83
C ARG A 55 12.24 11.10 -3.10
N THR A 56 11.08 10.54 -3.42
CA THR A 56 10.25 11.10 -4.48
C THR A 56 9.56 12.40 -4.03
N ARG A 57 9.09 13.20 -4.99
CA ARG A 57 8.30 14.42 -4.68
C ARG A 57 6.99 14.12 -3.94
N TYR A 58 6.47 12.88 -4.05
CA TYR A 58 5.25 12.43 -3.39
C TYR A 58 5.46 11.94 -1.96
N CYS A 59 6.71 11.72 -1.55
CA CYS A 59 7.05 11.39 -0.16
C CYS A 59 6.96 12.67 0.70
N THR A 60 5.77 13.04 1.12
CA THR A 60 5.48 14.29 1.86
C THR A 60 5.33 14.07 3.36
N GLN A 61 5.43 12.84 3.82
CA GLN A 61 5.26 12.46 5.22
C GLN A 61 6.55 11.89 5.84
N PRO A 62 6.85 12.20 7.09
CA PRO A 62 6.24 13.25 7.92
C PRO A 62 6.71 14.67 7.48
N PRO A 63 5.80 15.67 7.39
CA PRO A 63 6.07 16.92 6.66
C PRO A 63 7.21 17.74 7.25
N ARG A 64 7.40 17.68 8.58
CA ARG A 64 8.48 18.42 9.26
C ARG A 64 9.87 17.81 9.07
N CYS A 65 9.94 16.56 8.61
CA CYS A 65 11.19 15.82 8.53
C CYS A 65 11.69 15.66 7.08
N VAL A 66 10.76 15.48 6.12
CA VAL A 66 11.13 15.22 4.72
C VAL A 66 11.50 16.46 3.92
N GLY A 67 11.26 17.67 4.47
CA GLY A 67 11.47 18.95 3.76
C GLY A 67 12.87 19.14 3.21
N GLY A 68 13.89 18.76 3.96
CA GLY A 68 15.31 18.86 3.60
C GLY A 68 15.88 17.68 2.83
N VAL A 69 15.09 16.61 2.59
CA VAL A 69 15.56 15.42 1.87
C VAL A 69 15.50 15.65 0.37
N GLU A 70 16.57 15.31 -0.36
CA GLU A 70 16.71 15.53 -1.81
C GLU A 70 15.60 14.81 -2.60
N LYS A 71 15.05 15.49 -3.63
CA LYS A 71 13.99 14.96 -4.48
C LYS A 71 14.57 14.29 -5.73
N VAL A 72 14.34 12.99 -5.88
CA VAL A 72 14.84 12.18 -6.99
C VAL A 72 13.76 11.87 -8.05
N GLY A 73 12.83 12.78 -8.27
CA GLY A 73 11.77 12.61 -9.28
C GLY A 73 10.42 12.18 -8.67
N GLY A 74 9.61 11.47 -9.46
CA GLY A 74 8.32 10.89 -9.05
C GLY A 74 8.40 9.39 -8.87
N THR A 75 7.32 8.74 -8.39
CA THR A 75 7.28 7.28 -8.21
C THR A 75 7.40 6.51 -9.53
N LYS A 76 6.70 6.96 -10.58
CA LYS A 76 6.76 6.34 -11.93
C LYS A 76 7.86 6.93 -12.83
N LYS A 77 8.40 8.11 -12.49
CA LYS A 77 9.46 8.80 -13.24
C LYS A 77 10.58 9.18 -12.27
N VAL A 78 11.38 8.18 -11.90
CA VAL A 78 12.55 8.35 -11.04
C VAL A 78 13.70 8.90 -11.86
N ASP A 79 14.40 9.90 -11.35
CA ASP A 79 15.67 10.39 -11.90
C ASP A 79 16.80 9.48 -11.39
N VAL A 80 17.12 8.47 -12.20
CA VAL A 80 18.12 7.45 -11.85
C VAL A 80 19.51 8.09 -11.65
N GLY A 81 19.89 9.08 -12.48
CA GLY A 81 21.16 9.78 -12.33
C GLY A 81 21.26 10.44 -10.95
N ARG A 82 20.22 11.19 -10.57
CA ARG A 82 20.16 11.84 -9.26
C ARG A 82 20.16 10.87 -8.09
N VAL A 83 19.55 9.69 -8.25
CA VAL A 83 19.66 8.62 -7.23
C VAL A 83 21.10 8.16 -7.09
N LEU A 84 21.81 7.92 -8.21
CA LEU A 84 23.20 7.46 -8.21
C LEU A 84 24.16 8.53 -7.63
N ASP A 85 23.93 9.81 -7.92
CA ASP A 85 24.72 10.93 -7.35
C ASP A 85 24.63 10.99 -5.81
N LEU A 86 23.56 10.45 -5.22
CA LEU A 86 23.40 10.34 -3.77
C LEU A 86 24.16 9.15 -3.17
N GLU A 87 24.81 8.31 -3.97
CA GLU A 87 25.58 7.14 -3.52
C GLU A 87 24.80 6.30 -2.47
N PRO A 88 23.56 5.83 -2.76
CA PRO A 88 22.79 5.09 -1.78
C PRO A 88 23.37 3.69 -1.55
N ASP A 89 23.37 3.26 -0.31
CA ASP A 89 23.64 1.87 0.07
C ASP A 89 22.37 1.01 0.18
N LEU A 90 21.18 1.65 0.07
CA LEU A 90 19.90 1.00 -0.08
C LEU A 90 18.91 1.89 -0.83
N VAL A 91 18.21 1.33 -1.83
CA VAL A 91 17.00 1.92 -2.42
C VAL A 91 15.79 1.11 -1.97
N VAL A 92 14.76 1.79 -1.50
CA VAL A 92 13.47 1.19 -1.09
C VAL A 92 12.42 1.48 -2.15
N ALA A 93 11.82 0.43 -2.71
CA ALA A 93 10.87 0.48 -3.80
C ALA A 93 9.72 -0.54 -3.59
N VAL A 94 8.60 -0.34 -4.29
CA VAL A 94 7.47 -1.28 -4.35
C VAL A 94 7.06 -1.48 -5.82
N ARG A 95 6.84 -2.72 -6.21
CA ARG A 95 6.51 -3.12 -7.58
C ARG A 95 5.30 -2.37 -8.15
N GLU A 96 4.28 -2.17 -7.34
CA GLU A 96 3.04 -1.52 -7.75
C GLU A 96 3.22 -0.01 -8.01
N GLU A 97 4.12 0.65 -7.28
CA GLU A 97 4.30 2.10 -7.36
C GLU A 97 5.43 2.54 -8.29
N ASN A 98 6.49 1.75 -8.41
CA ASN A 98 7.69 2.14 -9.16
C ASN A 98 7.73 1.52 -10.56
N ALA A 99 8.23 2.29 -11.52
CA ALA A 99 8.43 1.79 -12.88
C ALA A 99 9.56 0.73 -12.89
N ARG A 100 9.30 -0.40 -13.56
CA ARG A 100 10.22 -1.53 -13.65
C ARG A 100 11.57 -1.10 -14.23
N GLU A 101 11.55 -0.27 -15.25
CA GLU A 101 12.74 0.22 -15.97
C GLU A 101 13.67 0.99 -15.02
N SER A 102 13.09 1.84 -14.13
CA SER A 102 13.88 2.58 -13.14
C SER A 102 14.53 1.66 -12.12
N VAL A 103 13.78 0.66 -11.63
CA VAL A 103 14.30 -0.33 -10.68
C VAL A 103 15.41 -1.19 -11.30
N GLU A 104 15.23 -1.62 -12.55
CA GLU A 104 16.22 -2.41 -13.28
C GLU A 104 17.48 -1.60 -13.60
N ALA A 105 17.34 -0.31 -13.95
CA ALA A 105 18.49 0.58 -14.19
C ALA A 105 19.34 0.77 -12.91
N LEU A 106 18.71 0.99 -11.76
CA LEU A 106 19.40 1.10 -10.46
C LEU A 106 20.09 -0.22 -10.10
N ARG A 107 19.44 -1.35 -10.36
CA ARG A 107 20.02 -2.68 -10.13
C ARG A 107 21.23 -2.93 -11.03
N ALA A 108 21.15 -2.57 -12.31
CA ALA A 108 22.26 -2.69 -13.27
C ALA A 108 23.47 -1.82 -12.87
N ALA A 109 23.22 -0.68 -12.20
CA ALA A 109 24.25 0.16 -11.61
C ALA A 109 24.84 -0.39 -10.30
N GLY A 110 24.39 -1.55 -9.82
CA GLY A 110 24.93 -2.21 -8.63
C GLY A 110 24.34 -1.70 -7.31
N VAL A 111 23.28 -0.89 -7.31
CA VAL A 111 22.66 -0.38 -6.09
C VAL A 111 21.84 -1.49 -5.41
N PRO A 112 22.01 -1.73 -4.10
CA PRO A 112 21.15 -2.63 -3.35
C PRO A 112 19.72 -2.12 -3.32
N ILE A 113 18.74 -2.99 -3.65
CA ILE A 113 17.33 -2.61 -3.71
C ILE A 113 16.50 -3.53 -2.82
N PHE A 114 15.76 -2.92 -1.90
CA PHE A 114 14.61 -3.55 -1.26
C PHE A 114 13.39 -3.32 -2.14
N LEU A 115 12.85 -4.39 -2.72
CA LEU A 115 11.66 -4.32 -3.57
C LEU A 115 10.50 -5.06 -2.91
N GLY A 116 9.54 -4.31 -2.38
CA GLY A 116 8.29 -4.84 -1.87
C GLY A 116 7.28 -5.14 -2.98
N ALA A 117 6.36 -6.06 -2.70
CA ALA A 117 5.25 -6.39 -3.59
C ALA A 117 4.05 -6.93 -2.79
N PRO A 118 3.51 -6.17 -1.81
CA PRO A 118 2.41 -6.66 -1.00
C PRO A 118 1.11 -6.69 -1.80
N GLU A 119 0.40 -7.79 -1.75
CA GLU A 119 -0.95 -7.99 -2.31
C GLU A 119 -1.99 -8.11 -1.20
N THR A 120 -1.56 -8.35 0.05
CA THR A 120 -2.41 -8.47 1.24
C THR A 120 -1.87 -7.64 2.40
N VAL A 121 -2.71 -7.43 3.42
CA VAL A 121 -2.29 -6.80 4.70
C VAL A 121 -1.21 -7.65 5.39
N ALA A 122 -1.29 -8.98 5.28
CA ALA A 122 -0.28 -9.88 5.80
C ALA A 122 1.07 -9.71 5.08
N ASP A 123 1.07 -9.61 3.74
CA ASP A 123 2.28 -9.34 2.96
C ASP A 123 2.89 -7.97 3.31
N ALA A 124 2.04 -6.98 3.56
CA ALA A 124 2.51 -5.65 3.97
C ALA A 124 3.17 -5.68 5.35
N LEU A 125 2.63 -6.44 6.31
CA LEU A 125 3.26 -6.68 7.61
C LEU A 125 4.62 -7.36 7.45
N GLU A 126 4.68 -8.46 6.70
CA GLU A 126 5.93 -9.19 6.43
C GLU A 126 6.97 -8.28 5.72
N MET A 127 6.51 -7.45 4.79
CA MET A 127 7.36 -6.45 4.10
C MET A 127 7.95 -5.45 5.10
N LEU A 128 7.14 -4.93 6.03
CA LEU A 128 7.58 -3.99 7.06
C LEU A 128 8.58 -4.63 8.02
N GLU A 129 8.34 -5.87 8.46
CA GLU A 129 9.27 -6.65 9.31
C GLU A 129 10.63 -6.83 8.63
N LYS A 130 10.64 -7.25 7.36
CA LYS A 130 11.85 -7.42 6.57
C LYS A 130 12.60 -6.10 6.39
N LEU A 131 11.89 -5.02 6.06
CA LEU A 131 12.50 -3.69 5.94
C LEU A 131 13.10 -3.25 7.28
N ALA A 132 12.35 -3.40 8.37
CA ALA A 132 12.80 -3.06 9.72
C ALA A 132 14.07 -3.83 10.11
N GLY A 133 14.14 -5.13 9.78
CA GLY A 133 15.33 -5.95 9.99
C GLY A 133 16.55 -5.49 9.19
N ILE A 134 16.35 -5.16 7.90
CA ILE A 134 17.44 -4.68 7.02
C ILE A 134 18.02 -3.36 7.51
N VAL A 135 17.15 -2.41 7.94
CA VAL A 135 17.60 -1.10 8.40
C VAL A 135 17.94 -1.07 9.91
N GLU A 136 17.88 -2.21 10.59
CA GLU A 136 18.05 -2.34 12.03
C GLU A 136 17.23 -1.27 12.78
N ALA A 137 15.91 -1.30 12.55
CA ALA A 137 14.98 -0.29 13.02
C ALA A 137 14.81 -0.32 14.56
N PRO A 138 15.21 0.72 15.29
CA PRO A 138 15.12 0.72 16.76
C PRO A 138 13.68 0.79 17.28
N ARG A 139 12.72 1.18 16.43
CA ARG A 139 11.30 1.34 16.79
C ARG A 139 10.38 0.39 16.02
N ALA A 140 10.91 -0.73 15.49
CA ALA A 140 10.13 -1.68 14.69
C ALA A 140 8.84 -2.13 15.40
N GLU A 141 8.95 -2.63 16.63
CA GLU A 141 7.82 -3.13 17.43
C GLU A 141 6.77 -2.02 17.71
N ALA A 142 7.21 -0.80 17.96
CA ALA A 142 6.30 0.32 18.21
C ALA A 142 5.45 0.68 16.98
N VAL A 143 5.91 0.35 15.78
CA VAL A 143 5.21 0.58 14.51
C VAL A 143 4.40 -0.65 14.10
N ILE A 144 5.00 -1.81 14.11
CA ILE A 144 4.42 -3.07 13.58
C ILE A 144 3.41 -3.66 14.55
N GLY A 145 3.72 -3.76 15.82
CA GLY A 145 2.85 -4.39 16.83
C GLY A 145 1.43 -3.82 16.92
N PRO A 146 1.20 -2.49 16.83
CA PRO A 146 -0.16 -1.94 16.72
C PRO A 146 -0.92 -2.41 15.47
N ILE A 147 -0.24 -2.60 14.34
CA ILE A 147 -0.86 -3.04 13.09
C ILE A 147 -1.27 -4.51 13.22
N GLU A 148 -0.38 -5.36 13.71
CA GLU A 148 -0.66 -6.78 13.97
C GLU A 148 -1.86 -6.97 14.88
N ARG A 149 -1.90 -6.26 16.01
CA ARG A 149 -3.03 -6.35 16.94
C ARG A 149 -4.36 -5.97 16.30
N VAL A 150 -4.40 -4.94 15.47
CA VAL A 150 -5.62 -4.53 14.76
C VAL A 150 -6.01 -5.56 13.72
N TYR A 151 -5.06 -5.98 12.89
CA TYR A 151 -5.26 -6.99 11.86
C TYR A 151 -5.82 -8.30 12.44
N GLU A 152 -5.18 -8.83 13.47
CA GLU A 152 -5.65 -10.05 14.16
C GLU A 152 -7.02 -9.87 14.83
N GLY A 153 -7.27 -8.69 15.42
CA GLY A 153 -8.56 -8.36 16.00
C GLY A 153 -9.68 -8.37 14.98
N LEU A 154 -9.49 -7.75 13.83
CA LEU A 154 -10.47 -7.71 12.73
C LEU A 154 -10.70 -9.08 12.12
N ARG A 155 -9.64 -9.86 11.92
CA ARG A 155 -9.77 -11.25 11.42
C ARG A 155 -10.60 -12.13 12.33
N ARG A 156 -10.42 -12.02 13.65
CA ARG A 156 -11.21 -12.79 14.64
C ARG A 156 -12.65 -12.31 14.72
N ALA A 157 -12.88 -11.01 14.55
CA ALA A 157 -14.20 -10.39 14.63
C ALA A 157 -14.92 -10.30 13.28
N ARG A 158 -14.45 -11.02 12.26
CA ARG A 158 -15.00 -10.96 10.90
C ARG A 158 -16.51 -11.15 10.91
N PRO A 159 -17.30 -10.17 10.42
CA PRO A 159 -18.75 -10.28 10.45
C PRO A 159 -19.25 -11.35 9.47
N VAL A 160 -20.36 -12.01 9.84
CA VAL A 160 -21.03 -13.02 8.96
C VAL A 160 -21.59 -12.35 7.71
N ARG A 161 -22.25 -11.17 7.87
CA ARG A 161 -22.72 -10.33 6.77
C ARG A 161 -21.74 -9.17 6.56
N ARG A 162 -21.31 -9.01 5.33
CA ARG A 162 -20.36 -7.98 4.92
C ARG A 162 -21.02 -7.12 3.84
N PRO A 163 -20.95 -5.78 3.94
CA PRO A 163 -21.50 -4.93 2.90
C PRO A 163 -20.75 -5.11 1.59
N ARG A 164 -21.50 -5.23 0.50
CA ARG A 164 -20.96 -5.20 -0.86
C ARG A 164 -20.34 -3.82 -1.10
N THR A 165 -19.03 -3.79 -1.32
CA THR A 165 -18.24 -2.56 -1.32
C THR A 165 -17.60 -2.33 -2.68
N PHE A 166 -17.81 -1.17 -3.27
CA PHE A 166 -17.15 -0.74 -4.49
C PHE A 166 -16.12 0.36 -4.19
N VAL A 167 -14.92 0.20 -4.74
CA VAL A 167 -13.84 1.20 -4.65
C VAL A 167 -13.31 1.45 -6.06
N PRO A 168 -13.71 2.56 -6.72
CA PRO A 168 -13.06 2.99 -7.95
C PRO A 168 -11.73 3.66 -7.60
N ILE A 169 -10.69 3.38 -8.40
CA ILE A 169 -9.38 4.03 -8.29
C ILE A 169 -9.11 4.98 -9.44
N TRP A 170 -9.94 4.96 -10.47
CA TRP A 170 -9.85 5.82 -11.66
C TRP A 170 -11.21 6.09 -12.25
N LYS A 171 -11.31 7.22 -12.99
CA LYS A 171 -12.51 7.67 -13.71
C LYS A 171 -12.15 8.02 -15.15
N GLY A 172 -13.03 7.66 -16.08
CA GLY A 172 -12.89 7.86 -17.50
C GLY A 172 -11.93 6.88 -18.20
N PRO A 173 -12.19 5.56 -18.21
CA PRO A 173 -13.31 4.82 -17.61
C PRO A 173 -13.13 4.58 -16.10
N TYR A 174 -14.20 4.17 -15.40
CA TYR A 174 -14.05 3.68 -14.02
C TYR A 174 -13.20 2.40 -14.00
N MET A 175 -12.30 2.33 -13.01
CA MET A 175 -11.49 1.13 -12.77
C MET A 175 -11.69 0.72 -11.31
N GLY A 176 -12.15 -0.51 -11.10
CA GLY A 176 -12.25 -1.11 -9.76
C GLY A 176 -10.93 -1.76 -9.32
N VAL A 177 -10.99 -2.48 -8.20
CA VAL A 177 -9.85 -3.22 -7.63
C VAL A 177 -10.16 -4.71 -7.59
N GLY A 178 -9.32 -5.54 -8.21
CA GLY A 178 -9.46 -6.99 -8.29
C GLY A 178 -8.83 -7.72 -7.11
N SER A 179 -9.06 -9.04 -7.03
CA SER A 179 -8.69 -9.90 -5.91
C SER A 179 -7.19 -10.02 -5.61
N ASP A 180 -6.33 -9.70 -6.57
CA ASP A 180 -4.87 -9.74 -6.46
C ASP A 180 -4.25 -8.37 -6.16
N THR A 181 -5.00 -7.50 -5.46
CA THR A 181 -4.55 -6.16 -5.07
C THR A 181 -4.61 -5.96 -3.56
N TYR A 182 -3.67 -5.18 -3.03
CA TYR A 182 -3.65 -4.83 -1.62
C TYR A 182 -4.97 -4.18 -1.15
N VAL A 183 -5.56 -3.31 -1.99
CA VAL A 183 -6.82 -2.63 -1.67
C VAL A 183 -7.97 -3.62 -1.50
N HIS A 184 -8.02 -4.68 -2.31
CA HIS A 184 -8.99 -5.77 -2.13
C HIS A 184 -8.89 -6.38 -0.73
N ASP A 185 -7.69 -6.77 -0.31
CA ASP A 185 -7.51 -7.41 1.00
C ASP A 185 -7.81 -6.44 2.16
N VAL A 186 -7.47 -5.15 2.00
CA VAL A 186 -7.83 -4.10 2.97
C VAL A 186 -9.36 -4.01 3.16
N ILE A 187 -10.15 -4.06 2.07
CA ILE A 187 -11.61 -4.09 2.14
C ILE A 187 -12.09 -5.33 2.89
N GLU A 188 -11.56 -6.51 2.51
CA GLU A 188 -11.94 -7.82 3.07
C GLU A 188 -11.62 -7.91 4.57
N VAL A 189 -10.42 -7.46 4.98
CA VAL A 189 -9.97 -7.44 6.37
C VAL A 189 -10.78 -6.43 7.20
N SER A 190 -11.16 -5.31 6.60
CA SER A 190 -11.97 -4.27 7.26
C SER A 190 -13.44 -4.63 7.39
N GLY A 191 -13.86 -5.78 6.85
CA GLY A 191 -15.21 -6.33 7.00
C GLY A 191 -16.16 -6.05 5.83
N GLY A 192 -15.67 -5.53 4.71
CA GLY A 192 -16.42 -5.40 3.45
C GLY A 192 -16.33 -6.66 2.59
N GLU A 193 -17.14 -6.69 1.54
CA GLU A 193 -17.05 -7.64 0.42
C GLU A 193 -16.79 -6.85 -0.86
N ASN A 194 -15.61 -7.00 -1.43
CA ASN A 194 -15.26 -6.29 -2.66
C ASN A 194 -16.07 -6.82 -3.85
N VAL A 195 -16.91 -5.98 -4.46
CA VAL A 195 -17.76 -6.37 -5.59
C VAL A 195 -16.97 -6.75 -6.84
N CYS A 196 -15.75 -6.25 -6.99
CA CYS A 196 -14.83 -6.62 -8.08
C CYS A 196 -13.94 -7.84 -7.73
N GLY A 197 -14.19 -8.54 -6.62
CA GLY A 197 -13.36 -9.65 -6.15
C GLY A 197 -13.29 -10.88 -7.07
N ALA A 198 -14.18 -11.00 -8.06
CA ALA A 198 -14.09 -12.04 -9.10
C ALA A 198 -13.09 -11.69 -10.23
N HIS A 199 -12.63 -10.45 -10.29
CA HIS A 199 -11.66 -9.94 -11.26
C HIS A 199 -10.26 -9.88 -10.69
N THR A 200 -9.27 -9.71 -11.58
CA THR A 200 -7.88 -9.45 -11.19
C THR A 200 -7.44 -8.05 -11.63
N ARG A 201 -6.39 -7.54 -11.01
CA ARG A 201 -5.79 -6.25 -11.25
C ARG A 201 -6.81 -5.11 -11.10
N TYR A 202 -6.97 -4.29 -12.12
CA TYR A 202 -7.80 -3.09 -12.12
C TYR A 202 -8.80 -3.18 -13.26
N PRO A 203 -9.92 -3.91 -13.07
CA PRO A 203 -10.93 -4.07 -14.11
C PRO A 203 -11.57 -2.73 -14.46
N ILE A 204 -11.80 -2.52 -15.76
CA ILE A 204 -12.66 -1.45 -16.23
C ILE A 204 -14.11 -1.87 -15.94
N VAL A 205 -14.89 -0.94 -15.38
CA VAL A 205 -16.27 -1.18 -14.94
C VAL A 205 -17.15 -0.06 -15.47
N SER A 206 -18.23 -0.41 -16.17
CA SER A 206 -19.21 0.57 -16.63
C SER A 206 -20.20 0.97 -15.51
N PRO A 207 -20.93 2.08 -15.64
CA PRO A 207 -22.01 2.44 -14.70
C PRO A 207 -23.05 1.34 -14.56
N GLU A 208 -23.44 0.69 -15.65
CA GLU A 208 -24.42 -0.43 -15.66
C GLU A 208 -23.88 -1.66 -14.91
N GLU A 209 -22.59 -1.93 -15.01
CA GLU A 209 -21.95 -3.00 -14.23
C GLU A 209 -21.88 -2.65 -12.75
N ILE A 210 -21.65 -1.36 -12.39
CA ILE A 210 -21.70 -0.89 -11.00
C ILE A 210 -23.11 -1.10 -10.44
N GLU A 211 -24.16 -0.74 -11.21
CA GLU A 211 -25.54 -1.01 -10.80
C GLU A 211 -25.81 -2.52 -10.66
N ALA A 212 -25.34 -3.36 -11.60
CA ALA A 212 -25.47 -4.81 -11.50
C ALA A 212 -24.77 -5.39 -10.28
N PHE A 213 -23.67 -4.81 -9.85
CA PHE A 213 -22.98 -5.21 -8.62
C PHE A 213 -23.76 -4.85 -7.36
N GLN A 214 -24.73 -3.92 -7.40
CA GLN A 214 -25.53 -3.52 -6.26
C GLN A 214 -24.67 -3.25 -5.01
N PRO A 215 -23.68 -2.33 -5.04
CA PRO A 215 -22.86 -2.03 -3.87
C PRO A 215 -23.69 -1.35 -2.77
N GLU A 216 -23.47 -1.78 -1.54
CA GLU A 216 -24.08 -1.22 -0.32
C GLU A 216 -23.23 -0.08 0.27
N VAL A 217 -21.95 -0.02 -0.12
CA VAL A 217 -21.00 1.04 0.21
C VAL A 217 -20.15 1.36 -0.99
N VAL A 218 -19.94 2.66 -1.24
CA VAL A 218 -18.96 3.14 -2.22
C VAL A 218 -17.94 4.01 -1.51
N LEU A 219 -16.65 3.70 -1.69
CA LEU A 219 -15.55 4.51 -1.15
C LEU A 219 -14.82 5.18 -2.31
N LEU A 220 -14.86 6.50 -2.35
CA LEU A 220 -14.25 7.35 -3.38
C LEU A 220 -12.96 7.95 -2.83
N PRO A 221 -11.77 7.38 -3.15
CA PRO A 221 -10.50 7.89 -2.65
C PRO A 221 -10.06 9.16 -3.40
N ASP A 222 -9.26 10.01 -2.72
CA ASP A 222 -8.68 11.20 -3.33
C ASP A 222 -7.35 10.93 -4.07
N GLU A 223 -6.90 9.65 -4.09
CA GLU A 223 -5.76 9.17 -4.88
C GLU A 223 -5.95 7.69 -5.29
N PRO A 224 -5.44 7.22 -6.45
CA PRO A 224 -4.67 7.95 -7.47
C PRO A 224 -5.49 8.92 -8.32
N TYR A 225 -6.81 8.68 -8.52
CA TYR A 225 -7.73 9.66 -9.10
C TYR A 225 -8.33 10.49 -7.96
N PRO A 226 -8.31 11.85 -8.07
CA PRO A 226 -8.78 12.71 -7.00
C PRO A 226 -10.32 12.85 -7.02
N PHE A 227 -11.02 11.80 -6.59
CA PHE A 227 -12.48 11.88 -6.45
C PHE A 227 -12.86 13.03 -5.52
N SER A 228 -13.93 13.75 -5.90
CA SER A 228 -14.37 14.98 -5.27
C SER A 228 -15.88 15.00 -5.01
N ALA A 229 -16.39 16.07 -4.44
CA ALA A 229 -17.83 16.26 -4.24
C ALA A 229 -18.63 16.26 -5.55
N GLU A 230 -18.01 16.64 -6.67
CA GLU A 230 -18.65 16.61 -7.99
C GLU A 230 -18.91 15.17 -8.45
N ASP A 231 -18.00 14.25 -8.13
CA ASP A 231 -18.13 12.85 -8.48
C ASP A 231 -19.20 12.13 -7.65
N LEU A 232 -19.49 12.59 -6.42
CA LEU A 232 -20.57 12.03 -5.60
C LEU A 232 -21.91 12.03 -6.33
N ALA A 233 -22.24 13.10 -7.06
CA ALA A 233 -23.51 13.23 -7.77
C ALA A 233 -23.71 12.13 -8.82
N GLU A 234 -22.64 11.68 -9.47
CA GLU A 234 -22.70 10.61 -10.47
C GLU A 234 -23.07 9.27 -9.82
N PHE A 235 -22.47 8.96 -8.64
CA PHE A 235 -22.78 7.73 -7.91
C PHE A 235 -24.16 7.78 -7.24
N TYR A 236 -24.62 8.96 -6.79
CA TYR A 236 -25.99 9.11 -6.26
C TYR A 236 -27.05 9.00 -7.35
N ALA A 237 -26.72 9.20 -8.63
CA ALA A 237 -27.63 8.99 -9.75
C ALA A 237 -27.80 7.52 -10.16
N LEU A 238 -26.97 6.61 -9.65
CA LEU A 238 -27.05 5.17 -9.92
C LEU A 238 -28.12 4.50 -9.05
N ASP A 239 -28.78 3.49 -9.59
CA ASP A 239 -29.76 2.65 -8.86
C ASP A 239 -29.05 1.58 -8.01
N ILE A 240 -28.40 2.02 -6.95
CA ILE A 240 -27.58 1.17 -6.04
C ILE A 240 -27.99 1.37 -4.57
N PRO A 241 -27.88 0.33 -3.72
CA PRO A 241 -28.18 0.43 -2.30
C PRO A 241 -27.37 1.50 -1.57
N ALA A 242 -26.12 1.74 -1.98
CA ALA A 242 -25.26 2.77 -1.41
C ALA A 242 -25.83 4.19 -1.59
N ALA A 243 -26.45 4.48 -2.75
CA ALA A 243 -27.08 5.77 -3.02
C ALA A 243 -28.34 5.96 -2.17
N HIS A 244 -29.19 4.93 -2.08
CA HIS A 244 -30.42 4.99 -1.29
C HIS A 244 -30.16 5.04 0.23
N GLY A 245 -29.04 4.45 0.69
CA GLY A 245 -28.66 4.36 2.08
C GLY A 245 -27.72 5.48 2.57
N ASP A 246 -27.41 6.48 1.72
CA ASP A 246 -26.43 7.55 2.00
C ASP A 246 -25.05 6.98 2.44
N ARG A 247 -24.56 5.95 1.72
CA ARG A 247 -23.31 5.25 2.02
C ARG A 247 -22.27 5.38 0.91
N ILE A 248 -22.18 6.55 0.31
CA ILE A 248 -21.14 6.94 -0.64
C ILE A 248 -20.22 7.93 0.06
N HIS A 249 -18.97 7.54 0.25
CA HIS A 249 -18.02 8.28 1.10
C HIS A 249 -16.79 8.73 0.33
N LEU A 250 -16.47 10.03 0.37
CA LEU A 250 -15.14 10.52 0.04
C LEU A 250 -14.18 10.10 1.15
N VAL A 251 -13.06 9.48 0.80
CA VAL A 251 -12.07 8.99 1.77
C VAL A 251 -10.66 9.41 1.39
N ASP A 252 -9.79 9.60 2.39
CA ASP A 252 -8.34 9.71 2.15
C ASP A 252 -7.84 8.40 1.53
N GLY A 253 -7.35 8.44 0.29
CA GLY A 253 -6.88 7.28 -0.44
C GLY A 253 -5.77 6.52 0.28
N LYS A 254 -5.02 7.20 1.15
CA LYS A 254 -4.00 6.57 1.99
C LYS A 254 -4.55 5.53 2.96
N LEU A 255 -5.84 5.60 3.29
CA LEU A 255 -6.50 4.55 4.08
C LEU A 255 -6.51 3.20 3.37
N LEU A 256 -6.53 3.23 2.04
CA LEU A 256 -6.68 2.06 1.18
C LEU A 256 -5.34 1.59 0.60
N THR A 257 -4.40 2.53 0.34
CA THR A 257 -3.23 2.27 -0.50
C THR A 257 -1.90 2.28 0.25
N TRP A 258 -1.82 2.87 1.46
CA TRP A 258 -0.55 3.04 2.15
C TRP A 258 -0.22 1.87 3.08
N TYR A 259 0.97 1.34 2.90
CA TYR A 259 1.61 0.39 3.82
C TYR A 259 2.37 1.15 4.91
N GLY A 260 2.40 0.67 6.16
CA GLY A 260 3.24 1.27 7.21
C GLY A 260 2.48 1.80 8.41
N PRO A 261 2.96 2.87 9.08
CA PRO A 261 2.46 3.29 10.40
C PRO A 261 0.95 3.58 10.46
N ARG A 262 0.38 3.98 9.33
CA ARG A 262 -1.05 4.33 9.22
C ARG A 262 -1.97 3.13 9.19
N MET A 263 -1.49 1.94 8.80
CA MET A 263 -2.33 0.75 8.59
C MET A 263 -3.25 0.45 9.77
N ALA A 264 -2.76 0.56 11.01
CA ALA A 264 -3.60 0.30 12.19
C ALA A 264 -4.79 1.26 12.30
N GLY A 265 -4.57 2.55 12.01
CA GLY A 265 -5.62 3.58 11.96
C GLY A 265 -6.56 3.39 10.78
N SER A 266 -6.00 3.12 9.61
CA SER A 266 -6.73 2.88 8.35
C SER A 266 -7.71 1.72 8.48
N LEU A 267 -7.25 0.56 8.96
CA LEU A 267 -8.09 -0.63 9.12
C LEU A 267 -9.23 -0.40 10.13
N ARG A 268 -8.99 0.34 11.24
CA ARG A 268 -10.05 0.68 12.20
C ARG A 268 -11.07 1.62 11.57
N GLN A 269 -10.62 2.66 10.86
CA GLN A 269 -11.51 3.65 10.25
C GLN A 269 -12.36 3.00 9.16
N LEU A 270 -11.75 2.21 8.27
CA LEU A 270 -12.47 1.48 7.23
C LEU A 270 -13.46 0.48 7.84
N SER A 271 -13.05 -0.26 8.87
CA SER A 271 -13.97 -1.17 9.57
C SER A 271 -15.16 -0.46 10.19
N ALA A 272 -15.00 0.80 10.65
CA ALA A 272 -16.13 1.58 11.15
C ALA A 272 -17.07 2.02 10.01
N LEU A 273 -16.53 2.45 8.85
CA LEU A 273 -17.32 2.82 7.67
C LEU A 273 -18.08 1.63 7.06
N LEU A 274 -17.48 0.44 7.12
CA LEU A 274 -18.05 -0.78 6.55
C LEU A 274 -19.01 -1.53 7.49
N ARG A 275 -19.22 -1.05 8.71
CA ARG A 275 -20.25 -1.65 9.58
C ARG A 275 -21.64 -1.45 9.00
N LEU A 276 -22.42 -2.52 9.00
CA LEU A 276 -23.84 -2.45 8.73
C LEU A 276 -24.56 -1.91 9.97
N PRO A 277 -25.62 -1.10 9.79
CA PRO A 277 -26.44 -0.61 10.90
C PRO A 277 -27.15 -1.73 11.66
#